data_c041b4c470cece38f2d043caed2c8bc5
#
_entry.id   c041b4c470cece38f2d043caed2c8bc5
#
_cell.length_a   1.000
_cell.length_b   1.000
_cell.length_c   1.000
_cell.angle_alpha   90.00
_cell.angle_beta   90.00
_cell.angle_gamma   90.00
#
_symmetry.space_group_name_H-M   'P 1'
#
loop_
_entity.id
_entity.type
_entity.pdbx_description
1 polymer ?
#
loop_
_entity_poly.entity_id
_entity_poly.type
_entity_poly.pdbx_seq_one_letter_code
_entity_poly.pdbx_strand_id
1 'polypeptide(L)'
;GSFALAVAGAAAGAPVLEAGTLLLGGRAIDTDLGQNMPLRFYGPRETFRTISAADILRGRVPDEAIRDHIVIVGATAAGVGDTFSTPFDPILPGVELLATAVGNLLEGHGLVRTLETRRIDAAAAILLPLLAILLMSLQRVGIGLALTALLVAVWAAVTTIAFSRGYWLSAALPIAALSVPGALYAFSRMVLLRATERSLAVTQRTMRLFHPPVLADRLATSPDYLSQPVQQDVAVLFVDLNGFTAMSERIGPSQTRDRLKILHTIIDETVERHGGVTLNYMGDGAMIVFGLPETQVGDADRAMDASIDLIGSIQTWLDSLAAADRHVQGVRIGAHYGPVVMSRLGGEHHQQITISGDTVNVASRLLDIASASGARIALSADLAAALSRRPPGSLSDGQPVAIRGRALPLTVMAWTPEPEPDPALPSRRAGP
;
A
#
# COMPACT_ATOMS: atom_id res chain seq x y z
N GLY A 1 -45.39 -6.00 -47.99
CA GLY A 1 -45.46 -6.87 -46.81
C GLY A 1 -44.51 -8.03 -46.96
N SER A 2 -43.99 -8.55 -45.82
CA SER A 2 -43.11 -9.71 -45.87
C SER A 2 -43.89 -10.99 -46.29
N PHE A 3 -43.22 -11.97 -46.87
CA PHE A 3 -43.79 -13.26 -47.22
C PHE A 3 -44.43 -13.94 -46.00
N ALA A 4 -43.79 -13.92 -44.85
CA ALA A 4 -44.30 -14.48 -43.61
C ALA A 4 -45.62 -13.82 -43.17
N LEU A 5 -45.79 -12.52 -43.36
CA LEU A 5 -47.00 -11.78 -43.04
C LEU A 5 -48.15 -12.14 -44.02
N ALA A 6 -47.83 -12.34 -45.29
CA ALA A 6 -48.83 -12.78 -46.28
C ALA A 6 -49.35 -14.18 -45.95
N VAL A 7 -48.47 -15.13 -45.62
CA VAL A 7 -48.84 -16.48 -45.21
C VAL A 7 -49.66 -16.47 -43.93
N ALA A 8 -49.23 -15.75 -42.92
CA ALA A 8 -49.99 -15.65 -41.67
C ALA A 8 -51.35 -14.98 -41.87
N GLY A 9 -51.41 -13.97 -42.75
CA GLY A 9 -52.65 -13.30 -43.13
C GLY A 9 -53.64 -14.20 -43.87
N ALA A 10 -53.15 -15.08 -44.73
CA ALA A 10 -53.99 -16.09 -45.41
C ALA A 10 -54.59 -17.09 -44.41
N ALA A 11 -53.88 -17.42 -43.35
CA ALA A 11 -54.33 -18.40 -42.33
C ALA A 11 -55.24 -17.78 -41.26
N ALA A 12 -54.96 -16.51 -40.81
CA ALA A 12 -55.61 -15.91 -39.66
C ALA A 12 -56.51 -14.69 -39.99
N GLY A 13 -56.51 -14.26 -41.24
CA GLY A 13 -57.27 -13.06 -41.70
C GLY A 13 -56.35 -11.90 -42.07
N ALA A 14 -56.87 -10.95 -42.83
CA ALA A 14 -56.08 -9.84 -43.37
C ALA A 14 -55.38 -9.02 -42.24
N PRO A 15 -54.06 -8.78 -42.34
CA PRO A 15 -53.33 -8.00 -41.34
C PRO A 15 -53.70 -6.51 -41.45
N VAL A 16 -53.91 -5.86 -40.29
CA VAL A 16 -54.15 -4.42 -40.19
C VAL A 16 -53.10 -3.82 -39.30
N LEU A 17 -52.42 -2.75 -39.75
CA LEU A 17 -51.41 -2.05 -38.99
C LEU A 17 -52.01 -0.75 -38.43
N GLU A 18 -52.13 -0.64 -37.12
CA GLU A 18 -52.63 0.53 -36.40
C GLU A 18 -51.62 1.05 -35.39
N ALA A 19 -51.17 2.30 -35.55
CA ALA A 19 -50.31 3.00 -34.59
C ALA A 19 -49.08 2.22 -34.07
N GLY A 20 -48.46 1.36 -34.91
CA GLY A 20 -47.29 0.56 -34.54
C GLY A 20 -47.65 -0.83 -33.99
N THR A 21 -48.93 -1.18 -33.93
CA THR A 21 -49.41 -2.51 -33.55
C THR A 21 -49.97 -3.21 -34.76
N LEU A 22 -49.56 -4.43 -35.02
CA LEU A 22 -50.07 -5.28 -36.08
C LEU A 22 -51.23 -6.11 -35.53
N LEU A 23 -52.43 -5.92 -36.09
CA LEU A 23 -53.61 -6.74 -35.77
C LEU A 23 -53.71 -7.90 -36.77
N LEU A 24 -53.66 -9.14 -36.28
CA LEU A 24 -53.73 -10.35 -37.07
C LEU A 24 -54.65 -11.37 -36.39
N GLY A 25 -55.77 -11.75 -37.08
CA GLY A 25 -56.69 -12.72 -36.49
C GLY A 25 -57.33 -12.29 -35.17
N GLY A 26 -57.51 -10.97 -34.95
CA GLY A 26 -58.01 -10.40 -33.69
C GLY A 26 -56.94 -10.31 -32.55
N ARG A 27 -55.71 -10.63 -32.85
CA ARG A 27 -54.58 -10.49 -31.89
C ARG A 27 -53.75 -9.27 -32.22
N ALA A 28 -53.37 -8.52 -31.19
CA ALA A 28 -52.47 -7.39 -31.30
C ALA A 28 -51.02 -7.88 -31.14
N ILE A 29 -50.16 -7.57 -32.08
CA ILE A 29 -48.74 -7.91 -32.11
C ILE A 29 -47.97 -6.59 -32.13
N ASP A 30 -47.23 -6.31 -31.05
CA ASP A 30 -46.43 -5.09 -30.96
C ASP A 30 -45.20 -5.18 -31.88
N THR A 31 -44.95 -4.09 -32.62
CA THR A 31 -43.77 -3.92 -33.46
C THR A 31 -42.88 -2.82 -32.92
N ASP A 32 -41.62 -2.80 -33.34
CA ASP A 32 -40.74 -1.70 -33.02
C ASP A 32 -41.06 -0.42 -33.83
N LEU A 33 -40.31 0.69 -33.57
CA LEU A 33 -40.46 1.95 -34.28
C LEU A 33 -40.27 1.86 -35.80
N GLY A 34 -39.57 0.82 -36.28
CA GLY A 34 -39.36 0.51 -37.70
C GLY A 34 -40.37 -0.50 -38.25
N GLN A 35 -41.42 -0.82 -37.50
CA GLN A 35 -42.38 -1.87 -37.83
C GLN A 35 -41.72 -3.26 -38.01
N ASN A 36 -40.60 -3.49 -37.34
CA ASN A 36 -39.97 -4.81 -37.27
C ASN A 36 -40.45 -5.56 -36.04
N MET A 37 -40.56 -6.87 -36.18
CA MET A 37 -40.86 -7.79 -35.09
C MET A 37 -39.61 -8.66 -34.87
N PRO A 38 -38.89 -8.55 -33.75
CA PRO A 38 -37.81 -9.47 -33.40
C PRO A 38 -38.36 -10.88 -33.24
N LEU A 39 -37.71 -11.84 -33.89
CA LEU A 39 -38.17 -13.24 -33.87
C LEU A 39 -37.72 -13.94 -32.59
N ARG A 40 -38.62 -14.71 -32.01
CA ARG A 40 -38.32 -15.68 -30.97
C ARG A 40 -38.07 -17.05 -31.66
N PHE A 41 -36.85 -17.53 -31.62
CA PHE A 41 -36.50 -18.84 -32.17
C PHE A 41 -36.98 -19.95 -31.27
N TYR A 42 -37.56 -20.99 -31.86
CA TYR A 42 -38.09 -22.17 -31.15
C TYR A 42 -36.97 -23.18 -30.83
N GLY A 43 -35.91 -23.24 -31.62
CA GLY A 43 -34.79 -24.16 -31.43
C GLY A 43 -33.84 -24.20 -32.63
N PRO A 44 -32.97 -25.21 -32.66
CA PRO A 44 -32.06 -25.45 -33.78
C PRO A 44 -32.79 -25.97 -35.00
N ARG A 45 -32.03 -26.24 -36.06
CA ARG A 45 -32.47 -26.86 -37.29
C ARG A 45 -33.34 -28.11 -37.00
N GLU A 46 -34.36 -28.35 -37.85
CA GLU A 46 -35.31 -29.47 -37.72
C GLU A 46 -36.27 -29.38 -36.51
N THR A 47 -36.35 -28.20 -35.85
CA THR A 47 -37.39 -27.96 -34.84
C THR A 47 -38.80 -28.01 -35.43
N PHE A 48 -38.95 -27.54 -36.69
CA PHE A 48 -40.20 -27.75 -37.45
C PHE A 48 -40.16 -29.08 -38.15
N ARG A 49 -41.33 -29.78 -38.18
CA ARG A 49 -41.48 -31.04 -38.87
C ARG A 49 -41.17 -30.87 -40.37
N THR A 50 -40.10 -31.51 -40.83
CA THR A 50 -39.66 -31.44 -42.24
C THR A 50 -39.99 -32.74 -42.95
N ILE A 51 -40.61 -32.64 -44.10
CA ILE A 51 -40.98 -33.78 -44.92
C ILE A 51 -40.34 -33.64 -46.31
N SER A 52 -39.73 -34.71 -46.81
CA SER A 52 -39.10 -34.68 -48.14
C SER A 52 -40.20 -34.54 -49.22
N ALA A 53 -40.03 -33.55 -50.11
CA ALA A 53 -40.91 -33.38 -51.28
C ALA A 53 -40.93 -34.62 -52.17
N ALA A 54 -39.85 -35.39 -52.23
CA ALA A 54 -39.78 -36.64 -52.97
C ALA A 54 -40.71 -37.75 -52.36
N ASP A 55 -40.87 -37.75 -51.04
CA ASP A 55 -41.78 -38.71 -50.39
C ASP A 55 -43.24 -38.31 -50.55
N ILE A 56 -43.56 -37.07 -50.62
CA ILE A 56 -44.90 -36.57 -50.97
C ILE A 56 -45.23 -36.98 -52.38
N LEU A 57 -44.32 -36.70 -53.32
CA LEU A 57 -44.54 -37.04 -54.74
C LEU A 57 -44.69 -38.57 -55.01
N ARG A 58 -44.09 -39.41 -54.16
CA ARG A 58 -44.17 -40.85 -54.23
C ARG A 58 -45.35 -41.43 -53.46
N GLY A 59 -46.23 -40.61 -52.89
CA GLY A 59 -47.37 -41.04 -52.10
C GLY A 59 -47.02 -41.74 -50.79
N ARG A 60 -45.85 -41.53 -50.25
CA ARG A 60 -45.36 -42.15 -48.99
C ARG A 60 -45.75 -41.39 -47.73
N VAL A 61 -46.34 -40.23 -47.87
CA VAL A 61 -46.74 -39.36 -46.77
C VAL A 61 -48.28 -39.48 -46.60
N PRO A 62 -48.79 -39.81 -45.42
CA PRO A 62 -50.23 -39.87 -45.19
C PRO A 62 -50.83 -38.45 -45.25
N ASP A 63 -52.03 -38.36 -45.78
CA ASP A 63 -52.76 -37.10 -45.99
C ASP A 63 -52.93 -36.30 -44.71
N GLU A 64 -53.10 -36.97 -43.56
CA GLU A 64 -53.23 -36.32 -42.24
C GLU A 64 -51.97 -35.50 -41.84
N ALA A 65 -50.79 -35.85 -42.39
CA ALA A 65 -49.56 -35.14 -42.11
C ALA A 65 -49.50 -33.77 -42.81
N ILE A 66 -50.36 -33.53 -43.80
CA ILE A 66 -50.34 -32.27 -44.57
C ILE A 66 -51.72 -31.56 -44.44
N ARG A 67 -52.79 -32.25 -44.25
CA ARG A 67 -54.12 -31.69 -44.11
C ARG A 67 -54.22 -30.81 -42.90
N ASP A 68 -54.82 -29.62 -43.04
CA ASP A 68 -55.02 -28.63 -42.00
C ASP A 68 -53.73 -28.06 -41.42
N HIS A 69 -52.63 -28.20 -42.18
CA HIS A 69 -51.33 -27.59 -41.81
C HIS A 69 -50.92 -26.49 -42.80
N ILE A 70 -50.21 -25.48 -42.32
CA ILE A 70 -49.53 -24.54 -43.18
C ILE A 70 -48.22 -25.17 -43.65
N VAL A 71 -48.13 -25.41 -44.94
CA VAL A 71 -46.98 -26.05 -45.57
C VAL A 71 -46.14 -24.99 -46.29
N ILE A 72 -44.86 -24.86 -45.90
CA ILE A 72 -43.90 -24.01 -46.55
C ILE A 72 -42.93 -24.88 -47.33
N VAL A 73 -42.83 -24.68 -48.61
CA VAL A 73 -41.92 -25.42 -49.49
C VAL A 73 -40.67 -24.62 -49.73
N GLY A 74 -39.51 -25.22 -49.48
CA GLY A 74 -38.23 -24.56 -49.65
C GLY A 74 -37.04 -25.50 -49.68
N ALA A 75 -35.87 -24.99 -50.03
CA ALA A 75 -34.64 -25.74 -50.04
C ALA A 75 -34.02 -25.79 -48.65
N THR A 76 -33.65 -27.01 -48.19
CA THR A 76 -32.97 -27.23 -46.91
C THR A 76 -31.57 -27.80 -47.08
N ALA A 77 -31.17 -28.13 -48.33
CA ALA A 77 -29.87 -28.72 -48.63
C ALA A 77 -28.76 -27.68 -48.49
N ALA A 78 -27.61 -28.07 -47.93
CA ALA A 78 -26.45 -27.23 -47.82
C ALA A 78 -25.97 -26.74 -49.20
N GLY A 79 -25.77 -25.43 -49.34
CA GLY A 79 -25.36 -24.78 -50.60
C GLY A 79 -26.50 -24.51 -51.59
N VAL A 80 -27.75 -24.83 -51.26
CA VAL A 80 -28.92 -24.53 -52.08
C VAL A 80 -29.88 -23.68 -51.21
N GLY A 81 -30.07 -22.41 -51.61
CA GLY A 81 -30.93 -21.48 -50.89
C GLY A 81 -30.16 -20.64 -49.82
N ASP A 82 -30.89 -19.68 -49.26
CA ASP A 82 -30.33 -18.76 -48.25
C ASP A 82 -30.21 -19.46 -46.89
N THR A 83 -29.14 -19.17 -46.21
CA THR A 83 -28.90 -19.63 -44.82
C THR A 83 -28.68 -18.45 -43.91
N PHE A 84 -29.09 -18.54 -42.65
CA PHE A 84 -29.02 -17.49 -41.65
C PHE A 84 -28.37 -18.00 -40.38
N SER A 85 -27.48 -17.18 -39.78
CA SER A 85 -26.94 -17.46 -38.47
C SER A 85 -27.93 -17.05 -37.38
N THR A 86 -28.21 -17.95 -36.46
CA THR A 86 -29.17 -17.78 -35.38
C THR A 86 -28.52 -18.12 -34.04
N PRO A 87 -29.14 -17.81 -32.88
CA PRO A 87 -28.59 -18.18 -31.57
C PRO A 87 -28.47 -19.71 -31.36
N PHE A 88 -29.21 -20.53 -32.11
CA PHE A 88 -29.22 -21.98 -31.94
C PHE A 88 -28.49 -22.73 -33.05
N ASP A 89 -28.35 -22.12 -34.23
CA ASP A 89 -27.74 -22.77 -35.39
C ASP A 89 -27.01 -21.69 -36.25
N PRO A 90 -25.73 -21.88 -36.59
CA PRO A 90 -24.99 -20.96 -37.44
C PRO A 90 -25.46 -21.00 -38.92
N ILE A 91 -26.17 -22.05 -39.35
CA ILE A 91 -26.55 -22.28 -40.74
C ILE A 91 -28.02 -22.75 -40.80
N LEU A 92 -28.95 -21.95 -40.29
CA LEU A 92 -30.38 -22.26 -40.38
C LEU A 92 -30.89 -22.00 -41.81
N PRO A 93 -31.56 -22.94 -42.47
CA PRO A 93 -32.20 -22.72 -43.80
C PRO A 93 -33.24 -21.59 -43.73
N GLY A 94 -33.28 -20.75 -44.78
CA GLY A 94 -34.21 -19.62 -44.84
C GLY A 94 -35.70 -20.02 -44.76
N VAL A 95 -36.05 -21.22 -45.24
CA VAL A 95 -37.39 -21.76 -45.10
C VAL A 95 -37.78 -22.00 -43.64
N GLU A 96 -36.87 -22.45 -42.79
CA GLU A 96 -37.13 -22.62 -41.35
C GLU A 96 -37.21 -21.26 -40.63
N LEU A 97 -36.43 -20.26 -41.06
CA LEU A 97 -36.55 -18.89 -40.58
C LEU A 97 -37.94 -18.32 -40.94
N LEU A 98 -38.43 -18.56 -42.15
CA LEU A 98 -39.77 -18.16 -42.56
C LEU A 98 -40.86 -18.87 -41.74
N ALA A 99 -40.70 -20.17 -41.47
CA ALA A 99 -41.62 -20.93 -40.59
C ALA A 99 -41.63 -20.36 -39.17
N THR A 100 -40.45 -20.00 -38.63
CA THR A 100 -40.32 -19.32 -37.32
C THR A 100 -41.08 -17.97 -37.33
N ALA A 101 -40.94 -17.19 -38.39
CA ALA A 101 -41.62 -15.89 -38.51
C ALA A 101 -43.14 -16.04 -38.61
N VAL A 102 -43.61 -17.02 -39.37
CA VAL A 102 -45.05 -17.32 -39.47
C VAL A 102 -45.59 -17.82 -38.13
N GLY A 103 -44.90 -18.72 -37.45
CA GLY A 103 -45.30 -19.22 -36.12
C GLY A 103 -45.39 -18.07 -35.10
N ASN A 104 -44.37 -17.20 -35.03
CA ASN A 104 -44.40 -16.04 -34.13
C ASN A 104 -45.57 -15.07 -34.41
N LEU A 105 -45.92 -14.88 -35.70
CA LEU A 105 -47.07 -14.05 -36.08
C LEU A 105 -48.40 -14.68 -35.66
N LEU A 106 -48.58 -15.99 -35.87
CA LEU A 106 -49.78 -16.70 -35.51
C LEU A 106 -49.99 -16.87 -34.01
N GLU A 107 -48.91 -17.11 -33.28
CA GLU A 107 -48.94 -17.28 -31.83
C GLU A 107 -48.94 -15.92 -31.07
N GLY A 108 -48.53 -14.85 -31.73
CA GLY A 108 -48.36 -13.53 -31.09
C GLY A 108 -47.18 -13.48 -30.13
N HIS A 109 -46.19 -14.36 -30.30
CA HIS A 109 -45.06 -14.54 -29.38
C HIS A 109 -43.79 -13.79 -29.81
N GLY A 110 -43.89 -12.70 -30.59
CA GLY A 110 -42.74 -11.84 -30.93
C GLY A 110 -42.13 -11.20 -29.69
N LEU A 111 -40.82 -10.92 -29.75
CA LEU A 111 -40.19 -10.13 -28.72
C LEU A 111 -40.62 -8.65 -28.82
N VAL A 112 -41.05 -8.08 -27.68
CA VAL A 112 -41.57 -6.72 -27.63
C VAL A 112 -40.40 -5.75 -27.40
N ARG A 113 -40.21 -4.80 -28.34
CA ARG A 113 -39.26 -3.70 -28.21
C ARG A 113 -39.89 -2.36 -28.55
N THR A 114 -40.82 -1.96 -27.71
CA THR A 114 -41.60 -0.73 -27.88
C THR A 114 -40.82 0.51 -27.45
N LEU A 115 -41.42 1.68 -27.66
CA LEU A 115 -40.90 2.95 -27.14
C LEU A 115 -40.74 2.92 -25.60
N GLU A 116 -41.65 2.23 -24.90
CA GLU A 116 -41.62 2.14 -23.44
C GLU A 116 -40.41 1.32 -22.95
N THR A 117 -40.11 0.16 -23.57
CA THR A 117 -38.90 -0.61 -23.20
C THR A 117 -37.65 0.19 -23.45
N ARG A 118 -37.57 1.02 -24.51
CA ARG A 118 -36.45 1.92 -24.77
C ARG A 118 -36.33 3.05 -23.72
N ARG A 119 -37.47 3.59 -23.23
CA ARG A 119 -37.47 4.56 -22.13
C ARG A 119 -36.95 3.96 -20.83
N ILE A 120 -37.32 2.71 -20.55
CA ILE A 120 -36.80 1.96 -19.40
C ILE A 120 -35.28 1.76 -19.54
N ASP A 121 -34.79 1.35 -20.71
CA ASP A 121 -33.38 1.22 -21.01
C ASP A 121 -32.61 2.53 -20.79
N ALA A 122 -33.15 3.64 -21.31
CA ALA A 122 -32.55 4.97 -21.16
C ALA A 122 -32.52 5.43 -19.69
N ALA A 123 -33.62 5.23 -18.97
CA ALA A 123 -33.69 5.53 -17.54
C ALA A 123 -32.70 4.70 -16.75
N ALA A 124 -32.60 3.40 -17.01
CA ALA A 124 -31.63 2.52 -16.36
C ALA A 124 -30.19 2.93 -16.68
N ALA A 125 -29.87 3.31 -17.92
CA ALA A 125 -28.56 3.78 -18.34
C ALA A 125 -28.12 5.08 -17.63
N ILE A 126 -29.03 5.86 -17.11
CA ILE A 126 -28.77 7.08 -16.35
C ILE A 126 -28.79 6.81 -14.84
N LEU A 127 -29.83 6.15 -14.34
CA LEU A 127 -30.06 5.99 -12.90
C LEU A 127 -29.08 4.98 -12.26
N LEU A 128 -28.74 3.87 -12.96
CA LEU A 128 -27.83 2.87 -12.38
C LEU A 128 -26.41 3.43 -12.17
N PRO A 129 -25.78 4.16 -13.12
CA PRO A 129 -24.49 4.80 -12.85
C PRO A 129 -24.55 5.84 -11.73
N LEU A 130 -25.60 6.67 -11.66
CA LEU A 130 -25.76 7.65 -10.59
C LEU A 130 -25.88 6.97 -9.23
N LEU A 131 -26.67 5.90 -9.14
CA LEU A 131 -26.80 5.12 -7.91
C LEU A 131 -25.46 4.46 -7.53
N ALA A 132 -24.73 3.92 -8.49
CA ALA A 132 -23.42 3.31 -8.24
C ALA A 132 -22.41 4.34 -7.71
N ILE A 133 -22.35 5.55 -8.30
CA ILE A 133 -21.49 6.64 -7.81
C ILE A 133 -21.89 7.01 -6.37
N LEU A 134 -23.17 7.14 -6.10
CA LEU A 134 -23.68 7.45 -4.77
C LEU A 134 -23.27 6.37 -3.75
N LEU A 135 -23.48 5.09 -4.07
CA LEU A 135 -23.11 3.97 -3.21
C LEU A 135 -21.59 3.91 -2.94
N MET A 136 -20.78 4.18 -3.96
CA MET A 136 -19.33 4.24 -3.83
C MET A 136 -18.86 5.44 -2.99
N SER A 137 -19.58 6.58 -3.01
CA SER A 137 -19.20 7.77 -2.26
C SER A 137 -19.54 7.69 -0.77
N LEU A 138 -20.63 7.00 -0.41
CA LEU A 138 -21.16 6.94 0.96
C LEU A 138 -20.55 5.78 1.80
N GLN A 139 -19.96 4.78 1.17
CA GLN A 139 -19.52 3.56 1.82
C GLN A 139 -17.99 3.36 1.76
N ARG A 140 -17.49 2.44 2.59
CA ARG A 140 -16.13 1.94 2.44
C ARG A 140 -15.96 1.31 1.06
N VAL A 141 -14.79 1.48 0.43
CA VAL A 141 -14.52 1.06 -0.96
C VAL A 141 -14.97 -0.38 -1.26
N GLY A 142 -14.68 -1.33 -0.37
CA GLY A 142 -15.08 -2.72 -0.53
C GLY A 142 -16.59 -2.92 -0.54
N ILE A 143 -17.32 -2.22 0.33
CA ILE A 143 -18.79 -2.25 0.41
C ILE A 143 -19.39 -1.60 -0.85
N GLY A 144 -18.86 -0.45 -1.27
CA GLY A 144 -19.31 0.23 -2.48
C GLY A 144 -19.16 -0.63 -3.74
N LEU A 145 -18.04 -1.32 -3.89
CA LEU A 145 -17.81 -2.27 -4.99
C LEU A 145 -18.77 -3.45 -4.95
N ALA A 146 -18.98 -4.05 -3.77
CA ALA A 146 -19.90 -5.16 -3.59
C ALA A 146 -21.36 -4.77 -3.94
N LEU A 147 -21.80 -3.61 -3.50
CA LEU A 147 -23.12 -3.07 -3.82
C LEU A 147 -23.28 -2.75 -5.31
N THR A 148 -22.25 -2.24 -5.96
CA THR A 148 -22.25 -2.02 -7.42
C THR A 148 -22.32 -3.33 -8.19
N ALA A 149 -21.57 -4.35 -7.77
CA ALA A 149 -21.66 -5.70 -8.35
C ALA A 149 -23.04 -6.31 -8.17
N LEU A 150 -23.65 -6.13 -6.99
CA LEU A 150 -25.03 -6.56 -6.73
C LEU A 150 -26.02 -5.83 -7.65
N LEU A 151 -25.85 -4.52 -7.85
CA LEU A 151 -26.70 -3.74 -8.76
C LEU A 151 -26.65 -4.25 -10.20
N VAL A 152 -25.44 -4.60 -10.68
CA VAL A 152 -25.25 -5.23 -12.01
C VAL A 152 -25.95 -6.59 -12.08
N ALA A 153 -25.79 -7.43 -11.04
CA ALA A 153 -26.43 -8.74 -10.98
C ALA A 153 -27.96 -8.64 -10.96
N VAL A 154 -28.52 -7.69 -10.21
CA VAL A 154 -29.97 -7.43 -10.17
C VAL A 154 -30.47 -6.99 -11.54
N TRP A 155 -29.74 -6.07 -12.22
CA TRP A 155 -30.13 -5.64 -13.58
C TRP A 155 -30.07 -6.79 -14.58
N ALA A 156 -29.04 -7.63 -14.53
CA ALA A 156 -28.93 -8.83 -15.36
C ALA A 156 -30.11 -9.81 -15.11
N ALA A 157 -30.49 -9.99 -13.85
CA ALA A 157 -31.67 -10.82 -13.52
C ALA A 157 -32.97 -10.21 -14.06
N VAL A 158 -33.16 -8.90 -13.92
CA VAL A 158 -34.32 -8.17 -14.45
C VAL A 158 -34.41 -8.33 -15.96
N THR A 159 -33.32 -8.12 -16.70
CA THR A 159 -33.30 -8.27 -18.17
C THR A 159 -33.58 -9.71 -18.60
N THR A 160 -33.06 -10.70 -17.87
CA THR A 160 -33.33 -12.15 -18.16
C THR A 160 -34.78 -12.50 -17.90
N ILE A 161 -35.37 -12.05 -16.79
CA ILE A 161 -36.78 -12.29 -16.47
C ILE A 161 -37.69 -11.56 -17.48
N ALA A 162 -37.36 -10.33 -17.85
CA ALA A 162 -38.11 -9.60 -18.87
C ALA A 162 -38.07 -10.34 -20.22
N PHE A 163 -36.89 -10.83 -20.62
CA PHE A 163 -36.71 -11.58 -21.84
C PHE A 163 -37.54 -12.89 -21.84
N SER A 164 -37.57 -13.61 -20.74
CA SER A 164 -38.39 -14.81 -20.62
C SER A 164 -39.90 -14.55 -20.77
N ARG A 165 -40.32 -13.32 -20.45
CA ARG A 165 -41.70 -12.84 -20.62
C ARG A 165 -41.99 -12.17 -21.98
N GLY A 166 -41.00 -12.18 -22.90
CA GLY A 166 -41.15 -11.61 -24.23
C GLY A 166 -40.76 -10.13 -24.34
N TYR A 167 -40.26 -9.47 -23.27
CA TYR A 167 -39.81 -8.10 -23.31
C TYR A 167 -38.31 -8.01 -23.52
N TRP A 168 -37.87 -7.31 -24.56
CA TRP A 168 -36.44 -7.15 -24.84
C TRP A 168 -35.92 -5.83 -24.24
N LEU A 169 -35.31 -5.92 -23.06
CA LEU A 169 -34.53 -4.87 -22.43
C LEU A 169 -33.05 -4.99 -22.77
N SER A 170 -32.35 -3.89 -22.84
CA SER A 170 -30.91 -3.83 -23.08
C SER A 170 -30.12 -4.11 -21.81
N ALA A 171 -29.38 -5.22 -21.75
CA ALA A 171 -28.41 -5.45 -20.67
C ALA A 171 -27.12 -4.64 -20.90
N ALA A 172 -26.67 -4.52 -22.15
CA ALA A 172 -25.38 -3.95 -22.50
C ALA A 172 -25.28 -2.44 -22.25
N LEU A 173 -26.35 -1.66 -22.56
CA LEU A 173 -26.32 -0.21 -22.48
C LEU A 173 -26.09 0.30 -21.04
N PRO A 174 -26.84 -0.12 -20.00
CA PRO A 174 -26.60 0.32 -18.62
C PRO A 174 -25.27 -0.16 -18.07
N ILE A 175 -24.81 -1.38 -18.41
CA ILE A 175 -23.52 -1.93 -17.98
C ILE A 175 -22.37 -1.12 -18.60
N ALA A 176 -22.44 -0.78 -19.88
CA ALA A 176 -21.46 0.07 -20.54
C ALA A 176 -21.44 1.48 -19.94
N ALA A 177 -22.61 2.05 -19.61
CA ALA A 177 -22.72 3.34 -18.95
C ALA A 177 -22.10 3.37 -17.54
N LEU A 178 -22.10 2.22 -16.83
CA LEU A 178 -21.43 2.05 -15.53
C LEU A 178 -19.89 2.02 -15.61
N SER A 179 -19.33 1.58 -16.74
CA SER A 179 -17.89 1.33 -16.87
C SER A 179 -17.05 2.61 -16.74
N VAL A 180 -17.48 3.72 -17.34
CA VAL A 180 -16.72 4.99 -17.33
C VAL A 180 -16.69 5.64 -15.93
N PRO A 181 -17.83 5.85 -15.25
CA PRO A 181 -17.83 6.37 -13.89
C PRO A 181 -17.08 5.46 -12.90
N GLY A 182 -17.23 4.14 -13.05
CA GLY A 182 -16.52 3.16 -12.24
C GLY A 182 -14.99 3.25 -12.38
N ALA A 183 -14.52 3.36 -13.62
CA ALA A 183 -13.09 3.53 -13.91
C ALA A 183 -12.56 4.87 -13.36
N LEU A 184 -13.28 5.97 -13.56
CA LEU A 184 -12.91 7.29 -13.03
C LEU A 184 -12.85 7.30 -11.50
N TYR A 185 -13.83 6.68 -10.85
CA TYR A 185 -13.83 6.55 -9.39
C TYR A 185 -12.65 5.73 -8.90
N ALA A 186 -12.40 4.56 -9.48
CA ALA A 186 -11.26 3.71 -9.12
C ALA A 186 -9.92 4.45 -9.32
N PHE A 187 -9.78 5.17 -10.44
CA PHE A 187 -8.60 5.97 -10.73
C PHE A 187 -8.40 7.09 -9.71
N SER A 188 -9.45 7.87 -9.41
CA SER A 188 -9.39 8.97 -8.43
C SER A 188 -8.99 8.45 -7.04
N ARG A 189 -9.57 7.33 -6.60
CA ARG A 189 -9.22 6.70 -5.32
C ARG A 189 -7.78 6.21 -5.28
N MET A 190 -7.30 5.62 -6.38
CA MET A 190 -5.90 5.19 -6.48
C MET A 190 -4.93 6.38 -6.37
N VAL A 191 -5.24 7.50 -7.03
CA VAL A 191 -4.43 8.73 -6.96
C VAL A 191 -4.42 9.30 -5.54
N LEU A 192 -5.59 9.39 -4.89
CA LEU A 192 -5.71 9.89 -3.52
C LEU A 192 -4.93 9.01 -2.52
N LEU A 193 -5.07 7.68 -2.61
CA LEU A 193 -4.34 6.76 -1.74
C LEU A 193 -2.83 6.92 -1.91
N ARG A 194 -2.33 6.96 -3.14
CA ARG A 194 -0.89 7.19 -3.42
C ARG A 194 -0.41 8.55 -2.92
N ALA A 195 -1.23 9.60 -3.01
CA ALA A 195 -0.87 10.92 -2.49
C ALA A 195 -0.75 10.90 -0.96
N THR A 196 -1.67 10.22 -0.26
CA THR A 196 -1.64 10.07 1.19
C THR A 196 -0.43 9.24 1.65
N GLU A 197 -0.14 8.13 0.99
CA GLU A 197 1.04 7.30 1.28
C GLU A 197 2.35 8.09 1.09
N ARG A 198 2.46 8.87 0.01
CA ARG A 198 3.62 9.74 -0.23
C ARG A 198 3.77 10.80 0.84
N SER A 199 2.68 11.45 1.24
CA SER A 199 2.70 12.46 2.30
C SER A 199 3.15 11.86 3.63
N LEU A 200 2.64 10.68 4.01
CA LEU A 200 3.07 9.97 5.22
C LEU A 200 4.55 9.59 5.16
N ALA A 201 5.02 9.05 4.03
CA ALA A 201 6.43 8.69 3.84
C ALA A 201 7.36 9.90 3.94
N VAL A 202 6.99 11.06 3.37
CA VAL A 202 7.75 12.30 3.49
C VAL A 202 7.78 12.78 4.94
N THR A 203 6.65 12.78 5.64
CA THR A 203 6.57 13.18 7.05
C THR A 203 7.42 12.29 7.94
N GLN A 204 7.36 10.96 7.77
CA GLN A 204 8.20 10.02 8.51
C GLN A 204 9.68 10.23 8.22
N ARG A 205 10.05 10.41 6.95
CA ARG A 205 11.44 10.69 6.57
C ARG A 205 11.96 11.98 7.19
N THR A 206 11.13 13.02 7.24
CA THR A 206 11.50 14.29 7.87
C THR A 206 11.67 14.13 9.38
N MET A 207 10.78 13.39 10.06
CA MET A 207 10.93 13.11 11.49
C MET A 207 12.22 12.37 11.82
N ARG A 208 12.64 11.40 11.00
CA ARG A 208 13.91 10.66 11.16
C ARG A 208 15.15 11.53 10.97
N LEU A 209 15.05 12.68 10.29
CA LEU A 209 16.19 13.61 10.14
C LEU A 209 16.43 14.47 11.39
N PHE A 210 15.41 14.67 12.22
CA PHE A 210 15.48 15.54 13.39
C PHE A 210 15.40 14.79 14.73
N HIS A 211 15.09 13.49 14.70
CA HIS A 211 15.05 12.63 15.88
C HIS A 211 15.83 11.34 15.60
N PRO A 212 16.44 10.73 16.61
CA PRO A 212 17.08 9.43 16.47
C PRO A 212 16.11 8.40 15.83
N PRO A 213 16.53 7.64 14.80
CA PRO A 213 15.64 6.79 14.01
C PRO A 213 14.81 5.83 14.86
N VAL A 214 15.42 5.22 15.87
CA VAL A 214 14.74 4.27 16.78
C VAL A 214 13.61 4.93 17.57
N LEU A 215 13.79 6.17 18.01
CA LEU A 215 12.76 6.94 18.75
C LEU A 215 11.67 7.45 17.79
N ALA A 216 12.06 7.90 16.60
CA ALA A 216 11.11 8.33 15.56
C ALA A 216 10.19 7.18 15.12
N ASP A 217 10.73 5.98 14.95
CA ASP A 217 9.96 4.79 14.57
C ASP A 217 9.01 4.35 15.71
N ARG A 218 9.46 4.44 16.96
CA ARG A 218 8.60 4.15 18.11
C ARG A 218 7.43 5.14 18.22
N LEU A 219 7.69 6.44 17.98
CA LEU A 219 6.64 7.46 17.93
C LEU A 219 5.64 7.24 16.78
N ALA A 220 6.14 6.84 15.61
CA ALA A 220 5.29 6.58 14.44
C ALA A 220 4.36 5.38 14.66
N THR A 221 4.82 4.35 15.38
CA THR A 221 4.03 3.16 15.70
C THR A 221 3.14 3.32 16.93
N SER A 222 3.54 4.17 17.87
CA SER A 222 2.85 4.42 19.14
C SER A 222 2.86 5.92 19.46
N PRO A 223 1.89 6.70 18.94
CA PRO A 223 1.84 8.16 19.14
C PRO A 223 1.81 8.57 20.61
N ASP A 224 1.28 7.71 21.49
CA ASP A 224 1.21 7.92 22.93
C ASP A 224 2.51 7.53 23.66
N TYR A 225 3.54 7.07 22.94
CA TYR A 225 4.82 6.75 23.55
C TYR A 225 5.40 7.98 24.26
N LEU A 226 5.79 7.82 25.54
CA LEU A 226 6.21 8.89 26.45
C LEU A 226 5.12 9.95 26.73
N SER A 227 3.84 9.62 26.64
CA SER A 227 2.78 10.45 27.20
C SER A 227 2.92 10.55 28.73
N GLN A 228 3.50 9.52 29.34
CA GLN A 228 3.96 9.51 30.72
C GLN A 228 5.47 9.29 30.76
N PRO A 229 6.21 9.95 31.69
CA PRO A 229 7.63 9.74 31.88
C PRO A 229 7.95 8.28 32.24
N VAL A 230 9.04 7.76 31.67
CA VAL A 230 9.50 6.37 31.91
C VAL A 230 10.85 6.43 32.64
N GLN A 231 10.93 5.77 33.80
CA GLN A 231 12.18 5.61 34.53
C GLN A 231 12.85 4.29 34.13
N GLN A 232 14.13 4.34 33.80
CA GLN A 232 14.93 3.14 33.47
C GLN A 232 16.42 3.39 33.70
N ASP A 233 17.20 2.30 33.84
CA ASP A 233 18.65 2.38 33.99
C ASP A 233 19.28 2.36 32.61
N VAL A 234 20.23 3.28 32.37
CA VAL A 234 20.92 3.47 31.08
C VAL A 234 22.39 3.78 31.28
N ALA A 235 23.20 3.50 30.25
CA ALA A 235 24.53 4.06 30.18
C ALA A 235 24.50 5.36 29.37
N VAL A 236 25.01 6.43 29.98
CA VAL A 236 25.12 7.78 29.38
C VAL A 236 26.58 8.09 29.11
N LEU A 237 26.87 8.46 27.86
CA LEU A 237 28.17 8.92 27.43
C LEU A 237 28.09 10.39 27.03
N PHE A 238 29.03 11.20 27.49
CA PHE A 238 29.32 12.50 26.90
C PHE A 238 30.67 12.43 26.19
N VAL A 239 30.66 12.85 24.94
CA VAL A 239 31.82 12.83 24.04
C VAL A 239 32.16 14.25 23.66
N ASP A 240 33.43 14.61 23.60
CA ASP A 240 33.90 15.95 23.20
C ASP A 240 35.31 15.91 22.59
N LEU A 241 35.61 16.86 21.69
CA LEU A 241 36.92 16.97 21.07
C LEU A 241 37.80 17.97 21.82
N ASN A 242 38.96 17.52 22.24
CA ASN A 242 39.93 18.42 22.89
C ASN A 242 40.63 19.33 21.88
N GLY A 243 40.41 20.65 21.99
CA GLY A 243 41.05 21.66 21.15
C GLY A 243 40.25 22.05 19.90
N PHE A 244 38.97 21.62 19.77
CA PHE A 244 38.12 21.95 18.63
C PHE A 244 37.87 23.46 18.49
N THR A 245 37.68 24.19 19.61
CA THR A 245 37.46 25.64 19.59
C THR A 245 38.62 26.38 18.91
N ALA A 246 39.85 26.04 19.25
CA ALA A 246 41.04 26.65 18.64
C ALA A 246 41.19 26.29 17.15
N MET A 247 40.76 25.08 16.76
CA MET A 247 40.69 24.68 15.35
C MET A 247 39.63 25.49 14.61
N SER A 248 38.43 25.61 15.16
CA SER A 248 37.28 26.27 14.51
C SER A 248 37.54 27.77 14.26
N GLU A 249 38.22 28.45 15.17
CA GLU A 249 38.64 29.85 15.00
C GLU A 249 39.56 30.03 13.79
N ARG A 250 40.42 29.06 13.50
CA ARG A 250 41.40 29.12 12.42
C ARG A 250 40.82 28.78 11.04
N ILE A 251 40.01 27.74 10.98
CA ILE A 251 39.48 27.25 9.68
C ILE A 251 38.25 28.02 9.20
N GLY A 252 37.60 28.76 10.07
CA GLY A 252 36.41 29.55 9.78
C GLY A 252 35.11 28.74 9.69
N PRO A 253 33.92 29.39 9.61
CA PRO A 253 32.62 28.76 9.83
C PRO A 253 32.26 27.67 8.83
N SER A 254 32.61 27.86 7.55
CA SER A 254 32.26 26.89 6.50
C SER A 254 32.98 25.56 6.68
N GLN A 255 34.29 25.60 6.90
CA GLN A 255 35.09 24.41 7.13
C GLN A 255 34.75 23.74 8.47
N THR A 256 34.48 24.56 9.51
CA THR A 256 34.01 24.06 10.82
C THR A 256 32.73 23.21 10.64
N ARG A 257 31.74 23.72 9.90
CA ARG A 257 30.53 22.99 9.60
C ARG A 257 30.81 21.63 8.90
N ASP A 258 31.72 21.65 7.92
CA ASP A 258 32.04 20.44 7.18
C ASP A 258 32.76 19.39 8.04
N ARG A 259 33.64 19.87 8.96
CA ARG A 259 34.30 19.00 9.97
C ARG A 259 33.30 18.43 10.98
N LEU A 260 32.38 19.26 11.49
CA LEU A 260 31.31 18.80 12.39
C LEU A 260 30.43 17.73 11.72
N LYS A 261 30.08 17.91 10.45
CA LYS A 261 29.31 16.93 9.73
C LYS A 261 30.00 15.55 9.65
N ILE A 262 31.32 15.55 9.40
CA ILE A 262 32.10 14.30 9.36
C ILE A 262 32.14 13.66 10.74
N LEU A 263 32.44 14.49 11.79
CA LEU A 263 32.46 14.02 13.17
C LEU A 263 31.13 13.39 13.60
N HIS A 264 30.01 14.09 13.34
CA HIS A 264 28.68 13.60 13.69
C HIS A 264 28.35 12.29 12.94
N THR A 265 28.79 12.16 11.67
CA THR A 265 28.61 10.91 10.92
C THR A 265 29.40 9.75 11.57
N ILE A 266 30.66 9.99 11.97
CA ILE A 266 31.48 8.98 12.66
C ILE A 266 30.83 8.55 13.99
N ILE A 267 30.32 9.54 14.75
CA ILE A 267 29.63 9.27 16.02
C ILE A 267 28.38 8.42 15.76
N ASP A 268 27.49 8.85 14.85
CA ASP A 268 26.25 8.13 14.57
C ASP A 268 26.49 6.70 14.10
N GLU A 269 27.38 6.49 13.11
CA GLU A 269 27.68 5.16 12.57
C GLU A 269 28.29 4.24 13.64
N THR A 270 29.13 4.77 14.52
CA THR A 270 29.75 3.97 15.60
C THR A 270 28.71 3.63 16.67
N VAL A 271 27.94 4.61 17.12
CA VAL A 271 26.91 4.43 18.15
C VAL A 271 25.82 3.48 17.70
N GLU A 272 25.33 3.63 16.46
CA GLU A 272 24.30 2.75 15.88
C GLU A 272 24.81 1.29 15.74
N ARG A 273 26.06 1.10 15.35
CA ARG A 273 26.69 -0.24 15.26
C ARG A 273 26.68 -0.99 16.60
N HIS A 274 26.81 -0.27 17.70
CA HIS A 274 26.76 -0.83 19.06
C HIS A 274 25.35 -0.78 19.68
N GLY A 275 24.30 -0.34 18.94
CA GLY A 275 22.93 -0.29 19.42
C GLY A 275 22.64 0.82 20.41
N GLY A 276 23.44 1.89 20.38
CA GLY A 276 23.22 3.10 21.14
C GLY A 276 22.38 4.14 20.38
N VAL A 277 22.06 5.24 21.04
CA VAL A 277 21.29 6.36 20.49
C VAL A 277 22.01 7.66 20.76
N THR A 278 22.39 8.40 19.71
CA THR A 278 22.84 9.77 19.84
C THR A 278 21.63 10.66 20.10
N LEU A 279 21.48 11.12 21.34
CA LEU A 279 20.28 11.84 21.75
C LEU A 279 20.35 13.34 21.43
N ASN A 280 21.55 13.92 21.55
CA ASN A 280 21.75 15.35 21.28
C ASN A 280 23.18 15.64 20.87
N TYR A 281 23.37 16.64 19.99
CA TYR A 281 24.67 17.22 19.65
C TYR A 281 24.85 18.57 20.29
N MET A 282 26.03 18.86 20.78
CA MET A 282 26.41 20.10 21.47
C MET A 282 27.69 20.64 20.86
N GLY A 283 27.61 21.17 19.63
CA GLY A 283 28.79 21.58 18.88
C GLY A 283 29.64 20.40 18.44
N ASP A 284 30.85 20.27 18.92
CA ASP A 284 31.76 19.13 18.73
C ASP A 284 31.54 17.99 19.74
N GLY A 285 30.63 18.18 20.69
CA GLY A 285 30.24 17.17 21.66
C GLY A 285 28.93 16.45 21.28
N ALA A 286 28.71 15.30 21.90
CA ALA A 286 27.48 14.54 21.77
C ALA A 286 27.10 13.87 23.09
N MET A 287 25.78 13.77 23.35
CA MET A 287 25.21 12.94 24.39
C MET A 287 24.66 11.65 23.77
N ILE A 288 25.20 10.54 24.19
CA ILE A 288 24.88 9.20 23.68
C ILE A 288 24.32 8.36 24.81
N VAL A 289 23.34 7.53 24.50
CA VAL A 289 22.65 6.72 25.50
C VAL A 289 22.49 5.28 25.00
N PHE A 290 22.80 4.32 25.86
CA PHE A 290 22.54 2.90 25.68
C PHE A 290 21.49 2.45 26.68
N GLY A 291 20.48 1.73 26.21
CA GLY A 291 19.28 1.36 26.97
C GLY A 291 18.01 2.08 26.51
N LEU A 292 18.04 2.76 25.34
CA LEU A 292 16.88 3.37 24.73
C LEU A 292 16.46 2.58 23.47
N PRO A 293 15.14 2.48 23.16
CA PRO A 293 13.99 2.94 23.94
C PRO A 293 13.68 2.07 25.16
N GLU A 294 14.25 0.91 25.27
CA GLU A 294 14.09 -0.07 26.35
C GLU A 294 15.46 -0.61 26.77
N THR A 295 15.65 -0.79 28.08
CA THR A 295 16.90 -1.33 28.64
C THR A 295 17.12 -2.77 28.19
N GLN A 296 18.34 -3.11 27.81
CA GLN A 296 18.76 -4.45 27.39
C GLN A 296 19.95 -4.95 28.19
N VAL A 297 20.05 -6.26 28.34
CA VAL A 297 21.24 -6.88 28.95
C VAL A 297 22.48 -6.50 28.15
N GLY A 298 23.54 -6.04 28.85
CA GLY A 298 24.82 -5.65 28.25
C GLY A 298 24.86 -4.21 27.69
N ASP A 299 23.90 -3.33 28.07
CA ASP A 299 23.95 -1.91 27.69
C ASP A 299 25.25 -1.23 28.16
N ALA A 300 25.74 -1.57 29.35
CA ALA A 300 27.01 -1.06 29.87
C ALA A 300 28.20 -1.54 29.04
N ASP A 301 28.23 -2.82 28.63
CA ASP A 301 29.30 -3.37 27.79
C ASP A 301 29.29 -2.72 26.40
N ARG A 302 28.11 -2.57 25.78
CA ARG A 302 27.97 -1.88 24.48
C ARG A 302 28.41 -0.42 24.55
N ALA A 303 28.08 0.28 25.65
CA ALA A 303 28.51 1.65 25.86
C ALA A 303 30.04 1.75 25.95
N MET A 304 30.68 0.82 26.65
CA MET A 304 32.14 0.78 26.78
C MET A 304 32.82 0.45 25.46
N ASP A 305 32.31 -0.57 24.72
CA ASP A 305 32.82 -0.93 23.40
C ASP A 305 32.69 0.23 22.40
N ALA A 306 31.53 0.90 22.37
CA ALA A 306 31.32 2.08 21.55
C ALA A 306 32.28 3.22 21.92
N SER A 307 32.56 3.42 23.22
CA SER A 307 33.49 4.42 23.67
C SER A 307 34.91 4.17 23.15
N ILE A 308 35.36 2.93 23.16
CA ILE A 308 36.66 2.52 22.65
C ILE A 308 36.74 2.69 21.13
N ASP A 309 35.69 2.22 20.40
CA ASP A 309 35.62 2.35 18.96
C ASP A 309 35.52 3.80 18.49
N LEU A 310 34.82 4.68 19.23
CA LEU A 310 34.76 6.12 18.97
C LEU A 310 36.17 6.75 19.06
N ILE A 311 36.96 6.40 20.10
CA ILE A 311 38.32 6.89 20.21
C ILE A 311 39.14 6.48 18.99
N GLY A 312 39.10 5.24 18.56
CA GLY A 312 39.84 4.74 17.40
C GLY A 312 39.40 5.41 16.09
N SER A 313 38.09 5.46 15.84
CA SER A 313 37.52 6.00 14.60
C SER A 313 37.78 7.52 14.48
N ILE A 314 37.58 8.25 15.55
CA ILE A 314 37.83 9.71 15.56
C ILE A 314 39.33 9.97 15.44
N GLN A 315 40.20 9.20 16.10
CA GLN A 315 41.66 9.36 15.99
C GLN A 315 42.12 9.12 14.53
N THR A 316 41.61 8.05 13.88
CA THR A 316 41.88 7.76 12.46
C THR A 316 41.47 8.92 11.55
N TRP A 317 40.32 9.51 11.80
CA TRP A 317 39.87 10.68 11.07
C TRP A 317 40.78 11.89 11.31
N LEU A 318 41.15 12.18 12.57
CA LEU A 318 42.06 13.27 12.91
C LEU A 318 43.43 13.09 12.26
N ASP A 319 43.95 11.89 12.20
CA ASP A 319 45.24 11.58 11.56
C ASP A 319 45.22 11.75 10.04
N SER A 320 44.04 11.63 9.43
CA SER A 320 43.81 11.89 8.01
C SER A 320 43.83 13.38 7.64
N LEU A 321 43.70 14.27 8.64
CA LEU A 321 43.77 15.72 8.41
C LEU A 321 45.20 16.18 8.10
N ALA A 322 45.30 17.24 7.29
CA ALA A 322 46.60 17.87 6.98
C ALA A 322 47.28 18.31 8.26
N ALA A 323 48.63 18.26 8.29
CA ALA A 323 49.43 18.63 9.49
C ALA A 323 49.10 20.03 10.01
N ALA A 324 48.77 20.98 9.12
CA ALA A 324 48.37 22.33 9.46
C ALA A 324 47.03 22.42 10.22
N ASP A 325 46.18 21.41 10.09
CA ASP A 325 44.82 21.35 10.66
C ASP A 325 44.76 20.49 11.93
N ARG A 326 45.86 19.83 12.31
CA ARG A 326 45.94 18.90 13.46
C ARG A 326 46.10 19.69 14.78
N HIS A 327 45.12 20.49 15.17
CA HIS A 327 45.10 21.18 16.46
C HIS A 327 44.29 20.44 17.52
N VAL A 328 43.47 19.44 17.09
CA VAL A 328 42.67 18.61 17.99
C VAL A 328 43.56 17.53 18.58
N GLN A 329 43.59 17.43 19.89
CA GLN A 329 44.44 16.45 20.62
C GLN A 329 43.78 15.10 20.80
N GLY A 330 42.56 14.91 20.27
CA GLY A 330 41.80 13.69 20.32
C GLY A 330 40.43 13.87 20.99
N VAL A 331 39.72 12.73 21.14
CA VAL A 331 38.41 12.67 21.77
C VAL A 331 38.53 12.29 23.24
N ARG A 332 37.60 12.81 24.05
CA ARG A 332 37.41 12.47 25.47
C ARG A 332 35.97 12.06 25.71
N ILE A 333 35.79 11.16 26.65
CA ILE A 333 34.52 10.56 27.00
C ILE A 333 34.33 10.51 28.50
N GLY A 334 33.18 10.99 28.96
CA GLY A 334 32.69 10.80 30.33
C GLY A 334 31.55 9.77 30.29
N ALA A 335 31.64 8.70 31.07
CA ALA A 335 30.70 7.57 31.03
C ALA A 335 30.12 7.22 32.40
N HIS A 336 28.81 7.11 32.52
CA HIS A 336 28.13 6.74 33.76
C HIS A 336 26.95 5.83 33.48
N TYR A 337 26.67 4.93 34.41
CA TYR A 337 25.49 4.05 34.36
C TYR A 337 24.60 4.32 35.57
N GLY A 338 23.29 4.46 35.35
CA GLY A 338 22.32 4.67 36.41
C GLY A 338 20.94 5.06 35.92
N PRO A 339 20.02 5.35 36.88
CA PRO A 339 18.64 5.68 36.55
C PRO A 339 18.49 7.05 35.91
N VAL A 340 17.63 7.09 34.87
CA VAL A 340 17.15 8.31 34.22
C VAL A 340 15.64 8.28 34.04
N VAL A 341 15.07 9.47 33.88
CA VAL A 341 13.68 9.63 33.45
C VAL A 341 13.66 10.07 32.00
N MET A 342 13.15 9.25 31.12
CA MET A 342 12.90 9.57 29.72
C MET A 342 11.52 10.21 29.61
N SER A 343 11.42 11.35 28.96
CA SER A 343 10.18 12.11 28.82
C SER A 343 10.19 13.00 27.57
N ARG A 344 9.01 13.48 27.19
CA ARG A 344 8.88 14.60 26.27
C ARG A 344 8.93 15.89 27.08
N LEU A 345 9.92 16.73 26.82
CA LEU A 345 10.03 18.05 27.44
C LEU A 345 9.84 19.13 26.39
N GLY A 346 9.18 20.22 26.79
CA GLY A 346 8.91 21.39 25.94
C GLY A 346 7.46 21.86 26.06
N GLY A 347 7.11 22.89 25.29
CA GLY A 347 5.74 23.42 25.21
C GLY A 347 4.88 22.68 24.19
N GLU A 348 3.62 23.15 24.01
CA GLU A 348 2.66 22.53 23.08
C GLU A 348 3.14 22.49 21.62
N HIS A 349 3.97 23.46 21.20
CA HIS A 349 4.41 23.60 19.80
C HIS A 349 5.81 23.07 19.53
N HIS A 350 6.59 22.75 20.58
CA HIS A 350 7.95 22.23 20.44
C HIS A 350 8.22 21.26 21.59
N GLN A 351 8.31 19.99 21.27
CA GLN A 351 8.66 18.94 22.22
C GLN A 351 9.89 18.18 21.73
N GLN A 352 10.77 17.87 22.65
CA GLN A 352 11.96 17.06 22.43
C GLN A 352 11.93 15.85 23.36
N ILE A 353 12.23 14.68 22.83
CA ILE A 353 12.49 13.51 23.66
C ILE A 353 13.87 13.70 24.29
N THR A 354 13.93 13.62 25.60
CA THR A 354 15.18 13.75 26.34
C THR A 354 15.16 12.88 27.59
N ILE A 355 16.35 12.69 28.15
CA ILE A 355 16.53 12.05 29.46
C ILE A 355 16.91 13.09 30.50
N SER A 356 16.48 12.91 31.72
CA SER A 356 16.82 13.75 32.86
C SER A 356 17.15 12.89 34.07
N GLY A 357 17.97 13.40 34.95
CA GLY A 357 18.40 12.71 36.16
C GLY A 357 19.86 13.06 36.54
N ASP A 358 20.26 12.69 37.77
CA ASP A 358 21.63 12.85 38.25
C ASP A 358 22.66 12.14 37.36
N THR A 359 22.27 10.98 36.81
CA THR A 359 23.06 10.17 35.86
C THR A 359 23.60 11.01 34.69
N VAL A 360 22.78 11.88 34.10
CA VAL A 360 23.17 12.74 32.97
C VAL A 360 24.23 13.77 33.44
N ASN A 361 23.99 14.38 34.57
CA ASN A 361 24.92 15.38 35.14
C ASN A 361 26.27 14.75 35.52
N VAL A 362 26.23 13.53 36.10
CA VAL A 362 27.45 12.81 36.46
C VAL A 362 28.26 12.46 35.21
N ALA A 363 27.65 11.94 34.16
CA ALA A 363 28.34 11.63 32.90
C ALA A 363 29.00 12.87 32.28
N SER A 364 28.30 14.01 32.28
CA SER A 364 28.88 15.31 31.85
C SER A 364 30.08 15.73 32.70
N ARG A 365 30.01 15.58 34.04
CA ARG A 365 31.14 15.92 34.92
C ARG A 365 32.32 14.96 34.79
N LEU A 366 32.08 13.70 34.47
CA LEU A 366 33.14 12.75 34.14
C LEU A 366 33.92 13.17 32.88
N LEU A 367 33.25 13.78 31.90
CA LEU A 367 33.91 14.37 30.75
C LEU A 367 34.87 15.51 31.16
N ASP A 368 34.43 16.38 32.07
CA ASP A 368 35.30 17.44 32.63
C ASP A 368 36.53 16.83 33.32
N ILE A 369 36.36 15.74 34.08
CA ILE A 369 37.42 15.01 34.76
C ILE A 369 38.38 14.35 33.76
N ALA A 370 37.88 13.73 32.71
CA ALA A 370 38.68 13.17 31.63
C ALA A 370 39.55 14.26 30.99
N SER A 371 38.98 15.45 30.80
CA SER A 371 39.67 16.62 30.26
C SER A 371 40.79 17.12 31.20
N ALA A 372 40.53 17.19 32.48
CA ALA A 372 41.50 17.67 33.48
C ALA A 372 42.64 16.68 33.76
N SER A 373 42.35 15.38 33.74
CA SER A 373 43.33 14.30 34.02
C SER A 373 44.11 13.82 32.79
N GLY A 374 43.72 14.25 31.59
CA GLY A 374 44.30 13.73 30.34
C GLY A 374 43.87 12.33 29.96
N ALA A 375 42.89 11.74 30.66
CA ALA A 375 42.35 10.45 30.35
C ALA A 375 41.50 10.46 29.06
N ARG A 376 41.48 9.36 28.31
CA ARG A 376 40.62 9.24 27.14
C ARG A 376 39.16 8.98 27.55
N ILE A 377 38.94 8.12 28.55
CA ILE A 377 37.61 7.83 29.13
C ILE A 377 37.74 7.98 30.65
N ALA A 378 36.86 8.77 31.26
CA ALA A 378 36.58 8.72 32.69
C ALA A 378 35.22 8.08 32.92
N LEU A 379 35.17 7.00 33.70
CA LEU A 379 33.96 6.28 33.99
C LEU A 379 33.71 6.15 35.49
N SER A 380 32.46 6.03 35.89
CA SER A 380 32.10 5.79 37.29
C SER A 380 32.29 4.33 37.67
N ALA A 381 32.44 4.07 38.97
CA ALA A 381 32.41 2.72 39.53
C ALA A 381 31.10 2.03 39.26
N ASP A 382 29.99 2.76 39.18
CA ASP A 382 28.66 2.22 38.84
C ASP A 382 28.63 1.61 37.42
N LEU A 383 29.24 2.31 36.43
CA LEU A 383 29.38 1.76 35.10
C LEU A 383 30.34 0.54 35.11
N ALA A 384 31.45 0.64 35.79
CA ALA A 384 32.43 -0.46 35.89
C ALA A 384 31.80 -1.71 36.54
N ALA A 385 30.92 -1.56 37.53
CA ALA A 385 30.21 -2.65 38.18
C ALA A 385 29.10 -3.25 37.30
N ALA A 386 28.56 -2.49 36.36
CA ALA A 386 27.54 -2.94 35.40
C ALA A 386 28.14 -3.68 34.18
N LEU A 387 29.47 -3.66 33.98
CA LEU A 387 30.13 -4.42 32.93
C LEU A 387 30.10 -5.92 33.23
N SER A 388 29.72 -6.71 32.25
CA SER A 388 29.75 -8.19 32.34
C SER A 388 31.15 -8.76 32.05
N ARG A 389 32.02 -7.98 31.40
CA ARG A 389 33.40 -8.37 31.03
C ARG A 389 34.36 -7.20 31.19
N ARG A 390 35.62 -7.50 31.39
CA ARG A 390 36.68 -6.50 31.42
C ARG A 390 36.89 -5.94 30.00
N PRO A 391 36.84 -4.60 29.82
CA PRO A 391 37.12 -4.01 28.52
C PRO A 391 38.61 -4.19 28.14
N PRO A 392 38.93 -4.21 26.83
CA PRO A 392 40.31 -4.18 26.37
C PRO A 392 40.99 -2.88 26.84
N GLY A 393 42.32 -2.94 27.13
CA GLY A 393 43.07 -1.86 27.77
C GLY A 393 43.11 -2.00 29.27
N SER A 394 43.48 -0.92 29.97
CA SER A 394 43.61 -0.91 31.43
C SER A 394 42.68 0.10 32.07
N LEU A 395 42.06 -0.30 33.19
CA LEU A 395 41.33 0.61 34.08
C LEU A 395 42.22 0.92 35.29
N SER A 396 42.31 2.22 35.62
CA SER A 396 42.98 2.66 36.85
C SER A 396 42.23 2.18 38.09
N ASP A 397 42.91 2.19 39.22
CA ASP A 397 42.24 2.04 40.51
C ASP A 397 41.27 3.20 40.72
N GLY A 398 40.07 2.85 41.26
CA GLY A 398 39.04 3.83 41.51
C GLY A 398 39.45 4.88 42.56
N GLN A 399 39.34 6.15 42.22
CA GLN A 399 39.59 7.24 43.13
C GLN A 399 38.35 8.03 43.49
N PRO A 400 38.11 8.37 44.76
CA PRO A 400 36.99 9.20 45.15
C PRO A 400 37.22 10.64 44.68
N VAL A 401 36.31 11.16 43.84
CA VAL A 401 36.34 12.50 43.31
C VAL A 401 35.08 13.25 43.74
N ALA A 402 35.26 14.47 44.29
CA ALA A 402 34.12 15.32 44.62
C ALA A 402 33.50 15.88 43.33
N ILE A 403 32.22 15.57 43.11
CA ILE A 403 31.44 16.06 41.96
C ILE A 403 30.57 17.24 42.42
N ARG A 404 30.68 18.35 41.72
CA ARG A 404 29.89 19.56 42.05
C ARG A 404 28.39 19.24 42.01
N GLY A 405 27.70 19.52 43.12
CA GLY A 405 26.25 19.28 43.27
C GLY A 405 25.89 17.95 43.93
N ARG A 406 26.85 17.04 44.21
CA ARG A 406 26.65 15.83 44.98
C ARG A 406 27.21 15.95 46.41
N ALA A 407 26.48 15.39 47.37
CA ALA A 407 26.91 15.37 48.78
C ALA A 407 28.03 14.33 49.02
N LEU A 408 28.05 13.23 48.27
CA LEU A 408 29.03 12.16 48.39
C LEU A 408 29.97 12.15 47.18
N PRO A 409 31.29 11.93 47.41
CA PRO A 409 32.24 11.73 46.31
C PRO A 409 31.87 10.51 45.45
N LEU A 410 32.14 10.59 44.16
CA LEU A 410 31.98 9.50 43.23
C LEU A 410 33.30 8.79 43.01
N THR A 411 33.32 7.45 43.03
CA THR A 411 34.50 6.71 42.63
C THR A 411 34.64 6.72 41.11
N VAL A 412 35.72 7.29 40.62
CA VAL A 412 36.05 7.50 39.22
C VAL A 412 37.24 6.65 38.81
N MET A 413 37.13 5.98 37.67
CA MET A 413 38.20 5.20 37.06
C MET A 413 38.55 5.81 35.70
N ALA A 414 39.82 5.74 35.33
CA ALA A 414 40.29 6.16 34.01
C ALA A 414 40.65 4.94 33.17
N TRP A 415 40.21 4.96 31.94
CA TRP A 415 40.58 3.95 30.95
C TRP A 415 41.71 4.47 30.04
N THR A 416 42.68 3.60 29.79
CA THR A 416 43.78 3.82 28.86
C THR A 416 43.90 2.69 27.87
N PRO A 417 44.18 2.95 26.56
CA PRO A 417 44.39 1.91 25.57
C PRO A 417 45.63 1.05 25.97
N GLU A 418 45.64 -0.18 25.51
CA GLU A 418 46.86 -1.02 25.57
C GLU A 418 47.98 -0.28 24.81
N PRO A 419 49.20 -0.21 25.36
CA PRO A 419 50.33 0.29 24.62
C PRO A 419 50.52 -0.54 23.34
N GLU A 420 50.61 0.16 22.19
CA GLU A 420 50.96 -0.56 20.95
C GLU A 420 52.27 -1.36 21.19
N PRO A 421 52.32 -2.63 20.75
CA PRO A 421 53.54 -3.41 20.86
C PRO A 421 54.65 -2.67 20.12
N ASP A 422 55.74 -2.37 20.82
CA ASP A 422 56.91 -1.68 20.27
C ASP A 422 57.41 -2.47 19.04
N PRO A 423 57.35 -1.93 17.82
CA PRO A 423 57.77 -2.63 16.60
C PRO A 423 59.30 -2.97 16.64
N ALA A 424 60.05 -2.47 17.60
CA ALA A 424 61.46 -2.70 17.75
C ALA A 424 61.82 -3.92 18.63
N LEU A 425 60.85 -4.60 19.31
CA LEU A 425 61.12 -5.80 20.09
C LEU A 425 60.80 -7.06 19.27
N PRO A 426 61.78 -7.84 18.81
CA PRO A 426 61.53 -9.10 18.12
C PRO A 426 60.78 -10.07 19.05
N SER A 427 59.70 -10.62 18.59
CA SER A 427 58.94 -11.66 19.28
C SER A 427 59.88 -12.74 19.77
N ARG A 428 60.02 -12.91 21.09
CA ARG A 428 60.67 -14.08 21.68
C ARG A 428 59.84 -15.30 21.24
N ARG A 429 60.31 -15.96 20.18
CA ARG A 429 59.81 -17.29 19.84
C ARG A 429 60.11 -18.18 21.07
N ALA A 430 59.07 -18.67 21.71
CA ALA A 430 59.19 -19.80 22.61
C ALA A 430 59.75 -20.95 21.76
N GLY A 431 61.01 -21.30 22.01
CA GLY A 431 61.63 -22.52 21.49
C GLY A 431 61.09 -23.73 22.23
N PRO A 432 61.30 -24.91 21.65
CA PRO A 432 60.58 -26.14 21.93
C PRO A 432 60.73 -26.70 23.33
#